data_f6a67c52051467f5151ff6fab780fdea
#
_entry.id   f6a67c52051467f5151ff6fab780fdea
#
_cell.length_a   1.000
_cell.length_b   1.000
_cell.length_c   1.000
_cell.angle_alpha   90.00
_cell.angle_beta   90.00
_cell.angle_gamma   90.00
#
_symmetry.space_group_name_H-M   'P 1'
#
loop_
_entity.id
_entity.type
_entity.pdbx_description
1 polymer ?
#
loop_
_entity_poly.entity_id
_entity_poly.type
_entity_poly.pdbx_seq_one_letter_code
_entity_poly.pdbx_strand_id
1 'polypeptide(L)'
;MARFWVEAGHRVTILCGTTEGGLRATVDPRVAVVELSPPVRRSPTSRLTLGRAMAPLLAGLAPDIIFLPGNFHFPLVIAFGKAKGRAKIIAKVSNPAVPTGLLGKPIRALLRRFAPAVDGIAAMNSGLARELAALAPTVSTATLYDPIYLQHDMTADGPHADDGRLHVLWAGRFEKQKDAALALRTIAAINAIVPARLTMLGDGSLHRAMLGKIRKMGLSDVVAAPGYVPGIDPWLRRADVFLCTSHFEGGPAVAVEALAHGVPVVSTDCSHFLHDIMTVPEAGELVATREAADLARAVVEVARRGPPPLDLLQGLIAHLEPAVCAQAYLDWFETVLAPA
;
A
#
# COMPACT_ATOMS: atom_id res chain seq x y z
N MET A 1 -1.61 0.29 14.12
CA MET A 1 -0.86 -0.84 14.75
C MET A 1 -0.51 -0.52 16.20
N ALA A 2 0.41 0.40 16.50
CA ALA A 2 0.90 0.64 17.86
C ALA A 2 -0.20 0.84 18.93
N ARG A 3 -1.28 1.56 18.59
CA ARG A 3 -2.45 1.73 19.46
C ARG A 3 -3.07 0.38 19.85
N PHE A 4 -3.34 -0.47 18.88
CA PHE A 4 -3.96 -1.79 19.15
C PHE A 4 -3.05 -2.71 19.95
N TRP A 5 -1.73 -2.64 19.73
CA TRP A 5 -0.78 -3.41 20.54
C TRP A 5 -0.75 -2.94 21.99
N VAL A 6 -0.85 -1.62 22.26
CA VAL A 6 -0.99 -1.11 23.64
C VAL A 6 -2.34 -1.50 24.24
N GLU A 7 -3.42 -1.49 23.46
CA GLU A 7 -4.74 -1.96 23.89
C GLU A 7 -4.72 -3.44 24.27
N ALA A 8 -3.92 -4.25 23.59
CA ALA A 8 -3.69 -5.66 23.91
C ALA A 8 -2.76 -5.87 25.12
N GLY A 9 -2.29 -4.80 25.79
CA GLY A 9 -1.46 -4.88 26.99
C GLY A 9 0.05 -4.86 26.74
N HIS A 10 0.51 -4.68 25.52
CA HIS A 10 1.94 -4.63 25.20
C HIS A 10 2.51 -3.22 25.43
N ARG A 11 3.75 -3.16 25.92
CA ARG A 11 4.52 -1.91 26.03
C ARG A 11 5.13 -1.60 24.65
N VAL A 12 4.69 -0.52 24.03
CA VAL A 12 5.14 -0.11 22.69
C VAL A 12 5.94 1.17 22.76
N THR A 13 7.13 1.15 22.17
CA THR A 13 7.99 2.33 22.02
C THR A 13 8.30 2.58 20.54
N ILE A 14 7.99 3.78 20.06
CA ILE A 14 8.42 4.25 18.75
C ILE A 14 9.76 4.97 18.89
N LEU A 15 10.82 4.39 18.33
CA LEU A 15 12.13 5.02 18.26
C LEU A 15 12.28 5.70 16.90
N CYS A 16 12.43 7.01 16.86
CA CYS A 16 12.44 7.80 15.62
C CYS A 16 13.62 8.77 15.55
N GLY A 17 14.00 9.13 14.33
CA GLY A 17 15.07 10.09 14.06
C GLY A 17 14.67 11.52 14.38
N THR A 18 13.40 11.85 14.16
CA THR A 18 12.78 13.14 14.48
C THR A 18 11.29 12.96 14.72
N THR A 19 10.72 13.79 15.57
CA THR A 19 9.28 13.88 15.82
C THR A 19 8.61 14.98 15.00
N GLU A 20 9.37 15.70 14.17
CA GLU A 20 8.81 16.69 13.25
C GLU A 20 7.87 16.05 12.23
N GLY A 21 6.64 16.57 12.09
CA GLY A 21 5.65 16.15 11.11
C GLY A 21 4.26 15.94 11.69
N GLY A 22 3.23 16.00 10.83
CA GLY A 22 1.82 15.93 11.23
C GLY A 22 1.40 14.63 11.88
N LEU A 23 2.07 13.52 11.60
CA LEU A 23 1.73 12.21 12.17
C LEU A 23 2.00 12.10 13.67
N ARG A 24 2.83 12.96 14.28
CA ARG A 24 3.11 12.93 15.73
C ARG A 24 1.84 13.10 16.55
N ALA A 25 0.92 13.95 16.12
CA ALA A 25 -0.35 14.21 16.81
C ALA A 25 -1.33 13.03 16.75
N THR A 26 -1.14 12.08 15.82
CA THR A 26 -2.01 10.90 15.68
C THR A 26 -1.53 9.68 16.48
N VAL A 27 -0.36 9.78 17.12
CA VAL A 27 0.15 8.68 17.96
C VAL A 27 -0.61 8.63 19.26
N ASP A 28 -1.11 7.44 19.61
CA ASP A 28 -1.80 7.20 20.89
C ASP A 28 -0.89 7.60 22.07
N PRO A 29 -1.39 8.38 23.03
CA PRO A 29 -0.58 8.89 24.14
C PRO A 29 0.04 7.80 25.04
N ARG A 30 -0.49 6.59 25.01
CA ARG A 30 0.04 5.42 25.74
C ARG A 30 1.31 4.84 25.07
N VAL A 31 1.55 5.17 23.81
CA VAL A 31 2.74 4.75 23.05
C VAL A 31 3.90 5.67 23.40
N ALA A 32 4.97 5.13 23.97
CA ALA A 32 6.18 5.89 24.23
C ALA A 32 6.85 6.30 22.89
N VAL A 33 7.28 7.56 22.78
CA VAL A 33 8.01 8.05 21.62
C VAL A 33 9.36 8.58 22.08
N VAL A 34 10.43 7.98 21.56
CA VAL A 34 11.81 8.35 21.84
C VAL A 34 12.43 8.93 20.57
N GLU A 35 12.76 10.21 20.61
CA GLU A 35 13.45 10.91 19.54
C GLU A 35 14.96 10.89 19.76
N LEU A 36 15.73 10.78 18.68
CA LEU A 36 17.18 10.88 18.75
C LEU A 36 17.64 12.31 19.11
N SER A 37 18.68 12.40 19.92
CA SER A 37 19.35 13.67 20.23
C SER A 37 20.84 13.55 19.86
N PRO A 38 21.34 14.33 18.87
CA PRO A 38 20.57 15.26 18.01
C PRO A 38 19.63 14.53 17.04
N PRO A 39 18.55 15.20 16.56
CA PRO A 39 17.60 14.63 15.61
C PRO A 39 18.27 14.24 14.29
N VAL A 40 17.80 13.13 13.69
CA VAL A 40 18.29 12.65 12.39
C VAL A 40 17.14 12.70 11.37
N ARG A 41 17.19 13.68 10.46
CA ARG A 41 16.21 13.83 9.38
C ARG A 41 16.44 12.78 8.28
N ARG A 42 15.37 12.40 7.61
CA ARG A 42 15.41 11.44 6.51
C ARG A 42 16.21 11.96 5.32
N SER A 43 17.20 11.16 4.88
CA SER A 43 18.02 11.38 3.69
C SER A 43 18.42 10.05 3.07
N PRO A 44 18.99 10.02 1.86
CA PRO A 44 19.48 8.78 1.25
C PRO A 44 20.48 8.00 2.10
N THR A 45 21.30 8.69 2.90
CA THR A 45 22.34 8.11 3.77
C THR A 45 21.94 8.00 5.24
N SER A 46 20.80 8.57 5.64
CA SER A 46 20.37 8.64 7.05
C SER A 46 20.21 7.26 7.70
N ARG A 47 20.00 6.19 6.91
CA ARG A 47 19.86 4.81 7.41
C ARG A 47 21.06 4.34 8.24
N LEU A 48 22.27 4.68 7.81
CA LEU A 48 23.50 4.31 8.56
C LEU A 48 23.62 5.12 9.85
N THR A 49 23.33 6.43 9.77
CA THR A 49 23.33 7.32 10.93
C THR A 49 22.28 6.90 11.95
N LEU A 50 21.04 6.63 11.48
CA LEU A 50 19.96 6.13 12.32
C LEU A 50 20.34 4.84 13.04
N GLY A 51 20.88 3.84 12.31
CA GLY A 51 21.28 2.57 12.90
C GLY A 51 22.32 2.74 14.01
N ARG A 52 23.34 3.57 13.78
CA ARG A 52 24.40 3.84 14.76
C ARG A 52 23.89 4.60 15.98
N ALA A 53 22.99 5.56 15.78
CA ALA A 53 22.45 6.38 16.87
C ALA A 53 21.39 5.63 17.69
N MET A 54 20.59 4.77 17.08
CA MET A 54 19.52 4.01 17.74
C MET A 54 20.05 2.77 18.48
N ALA A 55 21.08 2.10 17.96
CA ALA A 55 21.57 0.84 18.52
C ALA A 55 21.92 0.91 20.03
N PRO A 56 22.58 1.96 20.55
CA PRO A 56 22.88 2.05 21.98
C PRO A 56 21.63 2.15 22.87
N LEU A 57 20.53 2.71 22.33
CA LEU A 57 19.27 2.87 23.08
C LEU A 57 18.53 1.55 23.30
N LEU A 58 18.79 0.54 22.45
CA LEU A 58 18.15 -0.77 22.56
C LEU A 58 18.47 -1.48 23.86
N ALA A 59 19.68 -1.32 24.40
CA ALA A 59 20.08 -1.92 25.67
C ALA A 59 19.22 -1.38 26.83
N GLY A 60 18.95 -0.08 26.86
CA GLY A 60 18.11 0.55 27.89
C GLY A 60 16.62 0.25 27.73
N LEU A 61 16.16 0.04 26.50
CA LEU A 61 14.78 -0.31 26.21
C LEU A 61 14.49 -1.79 26.48
N ALA A 62 15.48 -2.66 26.33
CA ALA A 62 15.40 -4.11 26.49
C ALA A 62 14.11 -4.71 25.85
N PRO A 63 13.86 -4.51 24.54
CA PRO A 63 12.64 -4.99 23.92
C PRO A 63 12.69 -6.50 23.69
N ASP A 64 11.52 -7.16 23.63
CA ASP A 64 11.41 -8.54 23.16
C ASP A 64 11.46 -8.58 21.62
N ILE A 65 10.84 -7.58 20.96
CA ILE A 65 10.80 -7.44 19.50
C ILE A 65 11.26 -6.06 19.05
N ILE A 66 12.09 -6.05 18.02
CA ILE A 66 12.47 -4.85 17.28
C ILE A 66 11.81 -4.94 15.91
N PHE A 67 10.74 -4.16 15.69
CA PHE A 67 9.99 -4.14 14.44
C PHE A 67 10.50 -3.03 13.51
N LEU A 68 10.93 -3.39 12.31
CA LEU A 68 11.41 -2.49 11.26
C LEU A 68 10.30 -2.25 10.24
N PRO A 69 9.60 -1.12 10.24
CA PRO A 69 8.32 -0.94 9.54
C PRO A 69 8.47 -0.60 8.04
N GLY A 70 9.25 -1.36 7.30
CA GLY A 70 9.33 -1.25 5.84
C GLY A 70 10.74 -1.24 5.26
N ASN A 71 10.83 -1.35 3.94
CA ASN A 71 12.06 -1.54 3.17
C ASN A 71 13.16 -0.50 3.46
N PHE A 72 12.76 0.75 3.76
CA PHE A 72 13.72 1.81 4.10
C PHE A 72 14.55 1.46 5.33
N HIS A 73 13.97 0.76 6.31
CA HIS A 73 14.59 0.46 7.60
C HIS A 73 15.42 -0.84 7.58
N PHE A 74 15.31 -1.65 6.54
CA PHE A 74 16.03 -2.93 6.46
C PHE A 74 17.55 -2.81 6.74
N PRO A 75 18.30 -1.81 6.24
CA PRO A 75 19.72 -1.67 6.55
C PRO A 75 20.06 -1.43 8.02
N LEU A 76 19.09 -1.05 8.87
CA LEU A 76 19.27 -0.90 10.31
C LEU A 76 19.61 -2.24 10.99
N VAL A 77 19.24 -3.37 10.39
CA VAL A 77 19.54 -4.73 10.86
C VAL A 77 21.02 -4.90 11.15
N ILE A 78 21.91 -4.31 10.33
CA ILE A 78 23.37 -4.42 10.49
C ILE A 78 23.83 -3.83 11.83
N ALA A 79 23.28 -2.68 12.22
CA ALA A 79 23.62 -2.03 13.49
C ALA A 79 22.91 -2.71 14.67
N PHE A 80 21.64 -3.08 14.49
CA PHE A 80 20.80 -3.65 15.54
C PHE A 80 21.19 -5.09 15.87
N GLY A 81 21.65 -5.89 14.91
CA GLY A 81 22.04 -7.27 15.11
C GLY A 81 23.10 -7.47 16.19
N LYS A 82 23.98 -6.45 16.40
CA LYS A 82 24.98 -6.45 17.47
C LYS A 82 24.44 -5.92 18.81
N ALA A 83 23.38 -5.11 18.78
CA ALA A 83 22.87 -4.39 19.94
C ALA A 83 21.56 -4.99 20.49
N LYS A 84 20.95 -5.93 19.78
CA LYS A 84 19.61 -6.44 20.10
C LYS A 84 19.50 -7.26 21.39
N GLY A 85 20.61 -7.75 21.92
CA GLY A 85 20.56 -8.65 23.07
C GLY A 85 19.77 -9.93 22.76
N ARG A 86 18.72 -10.19 23.55
CA ARG A 86 17.78 -11.30 23.33
C ARG A 86 16.62 -10.95 22.39
N ALA A 87 16.47 -9.69 22.02
CA ALA A 87 15.36 -9.25 21.17
C ALA A 87 15.37 -9.93 19.79
N LYS A 88 14.18 -10.20 19.27
CA LYS A 88 13.98 -10.67 17.90
C LYS A 88 13.82 -9.48 16.96
N ILE A 89 14.55 -9.48 15.84
CA ILE A 89 14.40 -8.45 14.80
C ILE A 89 13.42 -8.95 13.74
N ILE A 90 12.35 -8.21 13.53
CA ILE A 90 11.35 -8.46 12.51
C ILE A 90 11.41 -7.34 11.48
N ALA A 91 11.66 -7.72 10.22
CA ALA A 91 11.68 -6.79 9.10
C ALA A 91 10.39 -6.86 8.30
N LYS A 92 9.72 -5.73 8.12
CA LYS A 92 8.60 -5.62 7.21
C LYS A 92 9.06 -5.26 5.81
N VAL A 93 8.52 -5.95 4.81
CA VAL A 93 8.77 -5.71 3.39
C VAL A 93 7.45 -5.41 2.70
N SER A 94 7.29 -4.16 2.24
CA SER A 94 6.03 -3.65 1.66
C SER A 94 6.07 -3.50 0.14
N ASN A 95 7.25 -3.49 -0.46
CA ASN A 95 7.45 -3.37 -1.90
C ASN A 95 8.44 -4.43 -2.37
N PRO A 96 8.50 -4.75 -3.68
CA PRO A 96 9.48 -5.69 -4.20
C PRO A 96 10.88 -5.42 -3.64
N ALA A 97 11.46 -6.43 -3.00
CA ALA A 97 12.76 -6.30 -2.34
C ALA A 97 13.92 -6.33 -3.36
N VAL A 98 13.70 -7.01 -4.48
CA VAL A 98 14.68 -7.16 -5.55
C VAL A 98 14.19 -6.40 -6.78
N PRO A 99 14.91 -5.36 -7.23
CA PRO A 99 14.57 -4.65 -8.45
C PRO A 99 14.76 -5.56 -9.68
N THR A 100 14.00 -5.29 -10.72
CA THR A 100 14.18 -5.91 -12.04
C THR A 100 15.45 -5.40 -12.73
N GLY A 101 16.01 -6.19 -13.65
CA GLY A 101 17.17 -5.81 -14.46
C GLY A 101 18.53 -6.07 -13.80
N LEU A 102 19.56 -5.34 -14.27
CA LEU A 102 20.97 -5.60 -13.93
C LEU A 102 21.29 -5.53 -12.43
N LEU A 103 20.60 -4.66 -11.69
CA LEU A 103 20.79 -4.50 -10.25
C LEU A 103 20.12 -5.62 -9.42
N GLY A 104 19.26 -6.42 -10.00
CA GLY A 104 18.55 -7.48 -9.30
C GLY A 104 19.49 -8.55 -8.70
N LYS A 105 20.47 -9.02 -9.48
CA LYS A 105 21.41 -10.05 -9.02
C LYS A 105 22.23 -9.62 -7.81
N PRO A 106 22.94 -8.47 -7.80
CA PRO A 106 23.71 -8.05 -6.64
C PRO A 106 22.86 -7.74 -5.40
N ILE A 107 21.67 -7.16 -5.59
CA ILE A 107 20.76 -6.90 -4.47
C ILE A 107 20.23 -8.22 -3.88
N ARG A 108 19.89 -9.19 -4.71
CA ARG A 108 19.50 -10.54 -4.28
C ARG A 108 20.61 -11.20 -3.45
N ALA A 109 21.86 -11.12 -3.89
CA ALA A 109 23.01 -11.65 -3.14
C ALA A 109 23.19 -10.94 -1.78
N LEU A 110 23.02 -9.61 -1.76
CA LEU A 110 23.08 -8.81 -0.56
C LEU A 110 21.98 -9.19 0.44
N LEU A 111 20.75 -9.32 -0.03
CA LEU A 111 19.61 -9.73 0.80
C LEU A 111 19.84 -11.13 1.39
N ARG A 112 20.28 -12.10 0.59
CA ARG A 112 20.65 -13.45 1.09
C ARG A 112 21.74 -13.40 2.17
N ARG A 113 22.72 -12.51 2.00
CA ARG A 113 23.83 -12.36 2.99
C ARG A 113 23.37 -11.78 4.31
N PHE A 114 22.37 -10.90 4.30
CA PHE A 114 21.91 -10.20 5.50
C PHE A 114 20.57 -10.72 6.06
N ALA A 115 19.81 -11.51 5.30
CA ALA A 115 18.57 -12.10 5.78
C ALA A 115 18.73 -12.87 7.11
N PRO A 116 19.80 -13.67 7.33
CA PRO A 116 19.99 -14.36 8.62
C PRO A 116 20.17 -13.44 9.84
N ALA A 117 20.33 -12.14 9.63
CA ALA A 117 20.40 -11.17 10.73
C ALA A 117 19.01 -10.73 11.24
N VAL A 118 17.91 -11.09 10.56
CA VAL A 118 16.56 -10.94 11.04
C VAL A 118 16.02 -12.27 11.53
N ASP A 119 15.15 -12.23 12.52
CA ASP A 119 14.51 -13.42 13.10
C ASP A 119 13.17 -13.72 12.39
N GLY A 120 12.58 -12.72 11.71
CA GLY A 120 11.35 -12.88 10.94
C GLY A 120 11.17 -11.80 9.86
N ILE A 121 10.44 -12.15 8.82
CA ILE A 121 10.07 -11.25 7.71
C ILE A 121 8.55 -11.19 7.57
N ALA A 122 7.98 -10.00 7.78
CA ALA A 122 6.59 -9.70 7.50
C ALA A 122 6.44 -9.17 6.07
N ALA A 123 5.86 -9.96 5.18
CA ALA A 123 5.62 -9.58 3.79
C ALA A 123 4.20 -9.04 3.60
N MET A 124 4.05 -7.95 2.85
CA MET A 124 2.78 -7.24 2.69
C MET A 124 1.75 -7.97 1.81
N ASN A 125 2.16 -8.97 1.04
CA ASN A 125 1.29 -9.78 0.21
C ASN A 125 1.85 -11.19 0.01
N SER A 126 1.01 -12.12 -0.46
CA SER A 126 1.37 -13.53 -0.63
C SER A 126 2.51 -13.76 -1.63
N GLY A 127 2.53 -13.00 -2.73
CA GLY A 127 3.59 -13.11 -3.74
C GLY A 127 4.95 -12.71 -3.19
N LEU A 128 4.99 -11.61 -2.46
CA LEU A 128 6.20 -11.13 -1.80
C LEU A 128 6.67 -12.10 -0.70
N ALA A 129 5.73 -12.70 0.05
CA ALA A 129 6.07 -13.73 1.04
C ALA A 129 6.74 -14.94 0.39
N ARG A 130 6.20 -15.45 -0.74
CA ARG A 130 6.82 -16.55 -1.49
C ARG A 130 8.22 -16.19 -2.01
N GLU A 131 8.39 -14.98 -2.56
CA GLU A 131 9.70 -14.50 -3.03
C GLU A 131 10.73 -14.46 -1.88
N LEU A 132 10.34 -13.90 -0.74
CA LEU A 132 11.23 -13.73 0.41
C LEU A 132 11.54 -15.06 1.09
N ALA A 133 10.59 -15.98 1.22
CA ALA A 133 10.82 -17.32 1.72
C ALA A 133 11.81 -18.10 0.83
N ALA A 134 11.70 -17.98 -0.49
CA ALA A 134 12.67 -18.58 -1.41
C ALA A 134 14.06 -17.91 -1.36
N LEU A 135 14.10 -16.63 -1.01
CA LEU A 135 15.34 -15.88 -0.88
C LEU A 135 16.08 -16.18 0.43
N ALA A 136 15.34 -16.38 1.52
CA ALA A 136 15.84 -16.57 2.89
C ALA A 136 15.11 -17.74 3.57
N PRO A 137 15.34 -19.00 3.14
CA PRO A 137 14.53 -20.15 3.56
C PRO A 137 14.68 -20.50 5.06
N THR A 138 15.70 -19.97 5.72
CA THR A 138 15.94 -20.19 7.17
C THR A 138 15.27 -19.13 8.05
N VAL A 139 14.63 -18.11 7.45
CA VAL A 139 13.96 -17.02 8.18
C VAL A 139 12.46 -17.22 8.13
N SER A 140 11.81 -17.18 9.30
CA SER A 140 10.35 -17.24 9.38
C SER A 140 9.74 -16.11 8.56
N THR A 141 8.89 -16.43 7.59
CA THR A 141 8.25 -15.45 6.72
C THR A 141 6.75 -15.63 6.76
N ALA A 142 6.02 -14.53 7.02
CA ALA A 142 4.56 -14.53 7.05
C ALA A 142 4.00 -13.44 6.12
N THR A 143 2.81 -13.68 5.57
CA THR A 143 2.02 -12.66 4.90
C THR A 143 1.25 -11.86 5.95
N LEU A 144 1.62 -10.59 6.14
CA LEU A 144 1.00 -9.70 7.12
C LEU A 144 0.70 -8.35 6.46
N TYR A 145 -0.58 -8.10 6.27
CA TYR A 145 -1.06 -6.93 5.56
C TYR A 145 -0.90 -5.64 6.37
N ASP A 146 -0.83 -4.51 5.66
CA ASP A 146 -0.98 -3.19 6.28
C ASP A 146 -2.45 -2.92 6.59
N PRO A 147 -2.74 -2.36 7.77
CA PRO A 147 -4.09 -1.93 8.08
C PRO A 147 -4.52 -0.81 7.17
N ILE A 148 -5.75 -0.88 6.68
CA ILE A 148 -6.37 0.19 5.91
C ILE A 148 -7.47 0.79 6.74
N TYR A 149 -7.34 2.09 7.01
CA TYR A 149 -8.37 2.87 7.71
C TYR A 149 -9.39 3.34 6.68
N LEU A 150 -10.52 2.67 6.65
CA LEU A 150 -11.66 3.11 5.85
C LEU A 150 -12.32 4.29 6.58
N GLN A 151 -12.32 5.46 5.94
CA GLN A 151 -13.10 6.60 6.44
C GLN A 151 -14.53 6.42 5.95
N HIS A 152 -15.42 6.04 6.85
CA HIS A 152 -16.85 5.94 6.53
C HIS A 152 -17.54 7.28 6.81
N ASP A 153 -17.39 8.26 5.96
CA ASP A 153 -18.30 9.39 5.94
C ASP A 153 -19.52 9.03 5.09
N MET A 154 -20.50 8.39 5.75
CA MET A 154 -21.76 7.95 5.11
C MET A 154 -22.72 9.11 4.81
N THR A 155 -22.38 10.36 5.17
CA THR A 155 -23.35 11.48 5.17
C THR A 155 -23.27 12.36 3.92
N ALA A 156 -22.25 12.25 3.10
CA ALA A 156 -22.10 13.07 1.91
C ALA A 156 -22.79 12.45 0.70
N ASP A 157 -24.10 12.67 0.54
CA ASP A 157 -24.80 12.49 -0.72
C ASP A 157 -24.25 13.46 -1.75
N GLY A 158 -23.35 12.99 -2.59
CA GLY A 158 -22.99 13.72 -3.79
C GLY A 158 -23.99 13.44 -4.90
N PRO A 159 -24.33 14.42 -5.77
CA PRO A 159 -25.28 14.19 -6.84
C PRO A 159 -24.79 13.09 -7.76
N HIS A 160 -25.47 11.93 -7.78
CA HIS A 160 -25.49 11.05 -8.92
C HIS A 160 -26.18 11.84 -10.03
N ALA A 161 -25.41 12.38 -10.95
CA ALA A 161 -25.99 12.69 -12.25
C ALA A 161 -26.03 11.36 -13.00
N ASP A 162 -27.16 10.68 -12.97
CA ASP A 162 -27.46 9.63 -13.94
C ASP A 162 -27.62 10.31 -15.29
N ASP A 163 -26.49 10.51 -15.97
CA ASP A 163 -26.43 11.09 -17.31
C ASP A 163 -26.27 10.00 -18.38
N GLY A 164 -26.50 8.75 -18.01
CA GLY A 164 -26.37 7.59 -18.90
C GLY A 164 -24.96 7.27 -19.36
N ARG A 165 -23.94 7.83 -18.69
CA ARG A 165 -22.52 7.56 -18.97
C ARG A 165 -21.91 6.67 -17.93
N LEU A 166 -21.00 5.80 -18.34
CA LEU A 166 -20.17 5.01 -17.42
C LEU A 166 -19.19 5.94 -16.66
N HIS A 167 -19.22 5.88 -15.34
CA HIS A 167 -18.36 6.68 -14.47
C HIS A 167 -17.15 5.87 -13.99
N VAL A 168 -15.98 6.19 -14.53
CA VAL A 168 -14.69 5.59 -14.13
C VAL A 168 -13.97 6.52 -13.17
N LEU A 169 -13.51 5.97 -12.06
CA LEU A 169 -12.68 6.70 -11.10
C LEU A 169 -11.23 6.20 -11.16
N TRP A 170 -10.29 7.13 -11.19
CA TRP A 170 -8.87 6.89 -10.98
C TRP A 170 -8.41 7.78 -9.84
N ALA A 171 -7.65 7.25 -8.87
CA ALA A 171 -7.11 8.06 -7.79
C ALA A 171 -5.69 7.64 -7.44
N GLY A 172 -4.82 8.63 -7.25
CA GLY A 172 -3.43 8.40 -6.92
C GLY A 172 -2.52 9.60 -7.17
N ARG A 173 -1.27 9.47 -6.79
CA ARG A 173 -0.28 10.50 -7.09
C ARG A 173 0.00 10.54 -8.60
N PHE A 174 0.03 11.71 -9.19
CA PHE A 174 0.42 11.88 -10.59
C PHE A 174 1.94 11.71 -10.76
N GLU A 175 2.40 10.48 -10.57
CA GLU A 175 3.79 10.04 -10.69
C GLU A 175 3.93 8.94 -11.76
N LYS A 176 5.15 8.71 -12.25
CA LYS A 176 5.41 7.66 -13.26
C LYS A 176 4.89 6.29 -12.82
N GLN A 177 4.99 5.97 -11.54
CA GLN A 177 4.53 4.71 -10.99
C GLN A 177 3.05 4.45 -11.26
N LYS A 178 2.20 5.48 -11.14
CA LYS A 178 0.74 5.36 -11.27
C LYS A 178 0.23 5.37 -12.72
N ASP A 179 1.06 5.79 -13.69
CA ASP A 179 0.77 5.85 -15.12
C ASP A 179 -0.60 6.44 -15.48
N ALA A 180 -0.84 7.68 -15.02
CA ALA A 180 -2.04 8.44 -15.36
C ALA A 180 -2.26 8.58 -16.89
N ALA A 181 -1.17 8.49 -17.68
CA ALA A 181 -1.26 8.54 -19.14
C ALA A 181 -1.93 7.30 -19.74
N LEU A 182 -1.78 6.13 -19.11
CA LEU A 182 -2.51 4.92 -19.51
C LEU A 182 -4.01 5.08 -19.23
N ALA A 183 -4.39 5.66 -18.07
CA ALA A 183 -5.79 5.94 -17.77
C ALA A 183 -6.44 6.86 -18.83
N LEU A 184 -5.72 7.89 -19.33
CA LEU A 184 -6.21 8.74 -20.41
C LEU A 184 -6.38 7.99 -21.74
N ARG A 185 -5.49 7.08 -22.07
CA ARG A 185 -5.66 6.21 -23.26
C ARG A 185 -6.81 5.24 -23.09
N THR A 186 -6.99 4.72 -21.88
CA THR A 186 -8.08 3.78 -21.55
C THR A 186 -9.45 4.46 -21.69
N ILE A 187 -9.63 5.68 -21.14
CA ILE A 187 -10.93 6.36 -21.29
C ILE A 187 -11.23 6.73 -22.74
N ALA A 188 -10.23 7.07 -23.54
CA ALA A 188 -10.41 7.28 -24.97
C ALA A 188 -10.91 6.00 -25.68
N ALA A 189 -10.32 4.84 -25.32
CA ALA A 189 -10.75 3.54 -25.85
C ALA A 189 -12.12 3.11 -25.34
N ILE A 190 -12.49 3.41 -24.08
CA ILE A 190 -13.84 3.16 -23.54
C ILE A 190 -14.89 3.97 -24.34
N ASN A 191 -14.64 5.25 -24.61
CA ASN A 191 -15.57 6.11 -25.36
C ASN A 191 -15.75 5.70 -26.83
N ALA A 192 -14.89 4.84 -27.36
CA ALA A 192 -15.10 4.18 -28.66
C ALA A 192 -16.11 3.01 -28.55
N ILE A 193 -16.45 2.55 -27.35
CA ILE A 193 -17.37 1.41 -27.11
C ILE A 193 -18.68 1.89 -26.49
N VAL A 194 -18.62 2.69 -25.43
CA VAL A 194 -19.74 3.23 -24.68
C VAL A 194 -19.45 4.66 -24.20
N PRO A 195 -20.45 5.54 -24.09
CA PRO A 195 -20.26 6.85 -23.48
C PRO A 195 -19.76 6.72 -22.04
N ALA A 196 -18.62 7.37 -21.72
CA ALA A 196 -18.02 7.28 -20.40
C ALA A 196 -17.36 8.60 -20.00
N ARG A 197 -17.17 8.79 -18.68
CA ARG A 197 -16.36 9.86 -18.11
C ARG A 197 -15.31 9.29 -17.15
N LEU A 198 -14.20 9.98 -17.01
CA LEU A 198 -13.13 9.65 -16.08
C LEU A 198 -12.94 10.80 -15.09
N THR A 199 -13.00 10.49 -13.80
CA THR A 199 -12.54 11.41 -12.76
C THR A 199 -11.16 10.96 -12.28
N MET A 200 -10.18 11.89 -12.26
CA MET A 200 -8.81 11.61 -11.83
C MET A 200 -8.48 12.45 -10.60
N LEU A 201 -8.35 11.80 -9.45
CA LEU A 201 -8.10 12.45 -8.16
C LEU A 201 -6.62 12.34 -7.76
N GLY A 202 -6.10 13.40 -7.17
CA GLY A 202 -4.74 13.45 -6.62
C GLY A 202 -3.90 14.55 -7.22
N ASP A 203 -2.64 14.60 -6.77
CA ASP A 203 -1.63 15.56 -7.24
C ASP A 203 -0.28 14.87 -7.37
N GLY A 204 0.71 15.55 -7.93
CA GLY A 204 2.05 15.01 -8.12
C GLY A 204 2.83 15.71 -9.22
N SER A 205 4.09 15.28 -9.41
CA SER A 205 5.02 15.94 -10.33
C SER A 205 4.53 15.98 -11.78
N LEU A 206 3.66 15.05 -12.19
CA LEU A 206 3.12 14.95 -13.55
C LEU A 206 1.73 15.56 -13.72
N HIS A 207 1.08 16.08 -12.67
CA HIS A 207 -0.30 16.56 -12.73
C HIS A 207 -0.48 17.62 -13.83
N ARG A 208 0.36 18.67 -13.85
CA ARG A 208 0.30 19.73 -14.87
C ARG A 208 0.49 19.20 -16.31
N ALA A 209 1.38 18.22 -16.47
CA ALA A 209 1.62 17.58 -17.77
C ALA A 209 0.39 16.78 -18.22
N MET A 210 -0.32 16.11 -17.30
CA MET A 210 -1.54 15.37 -17.61
C MET A 210 -2.69 16.28 -18.00
N LEU A 211 -2.86 17.44 -17.36
CA LEU A 211 -3.84 18.46 -17.81
C LEU A 211 -3.56 18.92 -19.25
N GLY A 212 -2.29 19.09 -19.62
CA GLY A 212 -1.89 19.39 -21.01
C GLY A 212 -2.23 18.26 -21.96
N LYS A 213 -2.04 17.00 -21.52
CA LYS A 213 -2.33 15.81 -22.31
C LYS A 213 -3.83 15.61 -22.54
N ILE A 214 -4.67 15.85 -21.52
CA ILE A 214 -6.14 15.82 -21.64
C ILE A 214 -6.59 16.73 -22.77
N ARG A 215 -6.11 17.98 -22.78
CA ARG A 215 -6.46 18.94 -23.84
C ARG A 215 -5.98 18.50 -25.23
N LYS A 216 -4.72 18.02 -25.34
CA LYS A 216 -4.14 17.56 -26.61
C LYS A 216 -4.88 16.35 -27.19
N MET A 217 -5.43 15.50 -26.34
CA MET A 217 -6.20 14.32 -26.74
C MET A 217 -7.68 14.63 -27.00
N GLY A 218 -8.13 15.87 -26.82
CA GLY A 218 -9.55 16.24 -26.99
C GLY A 218 -10.48 15.62 -25.92
N LEU A 219 -9.96 15.31 -24.73
CA LEU A 219 -10.71 14.61 -23.68
C LEU A 219 -11.29 15.56 -22.62
N SER A 220 -11.27 16.88 -22.83
CA SER A 220 -11.70 17.87 -21.82
C SER A 220 -13.16 17.72 -21.39
N ASP A 221 -14.03 17.20 -22.26
CA ASP A 221 -15.46 17.03 -21.98
C ASP A 221 -15.79 15.73 -21.25
N VAL A 222 -14.84 14.79 -21.20
CA VAL A 222 -15.01 13.46 -20.60
C VAL A 222 -14.05 13.15 -19.46
N VAL A 223 -13.03 14.00 -19.22
CA VAL A 223 -12.06 13.82 -18.14
C VAL A 223 -12.04 15.02 -17.22
N ALA A 224 -12.36 14.78 -15.94
CA ALA A 224 -12.19 15.74 -14.85
C ALA A 224 -10.95 15.39 -14.01
N ALA A 225 -10.09 16.36 -13.73
CA ALA A 225 -8.91 16.19 -12.88
C ALA A 225 -8.84 17.35 -11.85
N PRO A 226 -9.68 17.32 -10.80
CA PRO A 226 -9.81 18.42 -9.84
C PRO A 226 -8.59 18.60 -8.92
N GLY A 227 -7.63 17.69 -8.97
CA GLY A 227 -6.45 17.73 -8.11
C GLY A 227 -6.62 16.88 -6.85
N TYR A 228 -5.87 17.23 -5.80
CA TYR A 228 -5.97 16.56 -4.50
C TYR A 228 -7.30 16.86 -3.81
N VAL A 229 -7.89 15.82 -3.24
CA VAL A 229 -9.11 15.89 -2.42
C VAL A 229 -8.83 15.26 -1.05
N PRO A 230 -9.40 15.78 0.05
CA PRO A 230 -9.13 15.27 1.40
C PRO A 230 -9.75 13.89 1.67
N GLY A 231 -10.75 13.48 0.89
CA GLY A 231 -11.41 12.17 0.97
C GLY A 231 -11.95 11.77 -0.39
N ILE A 232 -11.96 10.46 -0.68
CA ILE A 232 -12.42 9.94 -1.97
C ILE A 232 -13.82 9.29 -1.90
N ASP A 233 -14.39 9.13 -0.70
CA ASP A 233 -15.68 8.47 -0.48
C ASP A 233 -16.83 9.05 -1.35
N PRO A 234 -17.00 10.41 -1.47
CA PRO A 234 -18.05 10.96 -2.32
C PRO A 234 -17.87 10.65 -3.80
N TRP A 235 -16.63 10.36 -4.23
CA TRP A 235 -16.30 10.01 -5.61
C TRP A 235 -16.47 8.52 -5.87
N LEU A 236 -16.12 7.67 -4.90
CA LEU A 236 -16.36 6.22 -4.97
C LEU A 236 -17.85 5.92 -5.07
N ARG A 237 -18.69 6.57 -4.27
CA ARG A 237 -20.15 6.38 -4.34
C ARG A 237 -20.79 6.70 -5.71
N ARG A 238 -20.04 7.38 -6.59
CA ARG A 238 -20.50 7.75 -7.94
C ARG A 238 -19.82 6.98 -9.04
N ALA A 239 -18.86 6.16 -8.69
CA ALA A 239 -18.07 5.40 -9.64
C ALA A 239 -18.71 4.03 -9.90
N ASP A 240 -18.84 3.66 -11.16
CA ASP A 240 -19.22 2.30 -11.56
C ASP A 240 -18.02 1.35 -11.52
N VAL A 241 -16.82 1.88 -11.81
CA VAL A 241 -15.57 1.11 -11.82
C VAL A 241 -14.41 1.98 -11.34
N PHE A 242 -13.57 1.43 -10.48
CA PHE A 242 -12.28 2.01 -10.13
C PHE A 242 -11.18 1.48 -11.07
N LEU A 243 -10.44 2.37 -11.73
CA LEU A 243 -9.36 2.02 -12.66
C LEU A 243 -7.99 2.25 -12.03
N CYS A 244 -7.19 1.20 -11.92
CA CYS A 244 -5.80 1.26 -11.46
C CYS A 244 -4.84 0.95 -12.60
N THR A 245 -3.99 1.92 -12.99
CA THR A 245 -3.06 1.79 -14.12
C THR A 245 -1.60 1.71 -13.71
N SER A 246 -1.32 1.44 -12.44
CA SER A 246 0.04 1.46 -11.89
C SER A 246 0.98 0.48 -12.56
N HIS A 247 2.28 0.81 -12.61
CA HIS A 247 3.34 -0.11 -13.04
C HIS A 247 3.63 -1.18 -11.98
N PHE A 248 3.60 -0.77 -10.72
CA PHE A 248 3.79 -1.66 -9.56
C PHE A 248 3.17 -1.04 -8.32
N GLU A 249 2.67 -1.88 -7.41
CA GLU A 249 2.15 -1.51 -6.09
C GLU A 249 2.58 -2.54 -5.04
N GLY A 250 2.73 -2.07 -3.80
CA GLY A 250 2.83 -2.97 -2.64
C GLY A 250 1.45 -3.47 -2.23
N GLY A 251 0.56 -2.51 -1.91
CA GLY A 251 -0.86 -2.70 -1.65
C GLY A 251 -1.57 -1.39 -1.94
N PRO A 252 -2.33 -1.29 -3.04
CA PRO A 252 -3.01 -0.07 -3.45
C PRO A 252 -4.23 0.18 -2.54
N ALA A 253 -4.06 1.02 -1.51
CA ALA A 253 -5.11 1.35 -0.54
C ALA A 253 -6.40 1.81 -1.22
N VAL A 254 -6.30 2.61 -2.29
CA VAL A 254 -7.48 3.11 -3.02
C VAL A 254 -8.31 1.99 -3.66
N ALA A 255 -7.69 0.87 -4.07
CA ALA A 255 -8.43 -0.29 -4.57
C ALA A 255 -9.24 -0.95 -3.44
N VAL A 256 -8.69 -0.99 -2.22
CA VAL A 256 -9.42 -1.48 -1.04
C VAL A 256 -10.56 -0.54 -0.66
N GLU A 257 -10.32 0.78 -0.71
CA GLU A 257 -11.36 1.79 -0.50
C GLU A 257 -12.49 1.66 -1.54
N ALA A 258 -12.17 1.35 -2.80
CA ALA A 258 -13.17 1.08 -3.84
C ALA A 258 -14.03 -0.15 -3.49
N LEU A 259 -13.40 -1.29 -3.17
CA LEU A 259 -14.12 -2.50 -2.77
C LEU A 259 -14.98 -2.27 -1.52
N ALA A 260 -14.50 -1.50 -0.54
CA ALA A 260 -15.25 -1.14 0.66
C ALA A 260 -16.54 -0.37 0.36
N HIS A 261 -16.57 0.38 -0.75
CA HIS A 261 -17.73 1.15 -1.22
C HIS A 261 -18.58 0.42 -2.28
N GLY A 262 -18.31 -0.87 -2.51
CA GLY A 262 -19.06 -1.64 -3.51
C GLY A 262 -18.63 -1.37 -4.95
N VAL A 263 -17.49 -0.71 -5.17
CA VAL A 263 -16.98 -0.36 -6.50
C VAL A 263 -15.98 -1.41 -6.97
N PRO A 264 -16.26 -2.16 -8.04
CA PRO A 264 -15.33 -3.14 -8.58
C PRO A 264 -14.09 -2.47 -9.17
N VAL A 265 -12.98 -3.20 -9.17
CA VAL A 265 -11.66 -2.70 -9.56
C VAL A 265 -11.21 -3.31 -10.88
N VAL A 266 -10.86 -2.48 -11.86
CA VAL A 266 -10.10 -2.94 -13.02
C VAL A 266 -8.67 -2.41 -12.88
N SER A 267 -7.71 -3.33 -12.88
CA SER A 267 -6.31 -2.99 -12.65
C SER A 267 -5.38 -3.66 -13.64
N THR A 268 -4.29 -2.99 -13.98
CA THR A 268 -3.12 -3.70 -14.51
C THR A 268 -2.65 -4.72 -13.47
N ASP A 269 -2.04 -5.82 -13.87
CA ASP A 269 -1.43 -6.80 -12.96
C ASP A 269 -0.15 -6.21 -12.33
N CYS A 270 -0.36 -5.26 -11.40
CA CYS A 270 0.71 -4.46 -10.80
C CYS A 270 1.06 -4.87 -9.37
N SER A 271 0.33 -5.81 -8.77
CA SER A 271 0.57 -6.21 -7.38
C SER A 271 -0.05 -7.57 -7.04
N HIS A 272 0.73 -8.43 -6.41
CA HIS A 272 0.19 -9.67 -5.82
C HIS A 272 -0.85 -9.42 -4.71
N PHE A 273 -0.82 -8.26 -4.08
CA PHE A 273 -1.86 -7.86 -3.12
C PHE A 273 -3.26 -7.83 -3.76
N LEU A 274 -3.35 -7.36 -5.02
CA LEU A 274 -4.64 -7.37 -5.73
C LEU A 274 -5.12 -8.80 -6.00
N HIS A 275 -4.22 -9.75 -6.29
CA HIS A 275 -4.60 -11.16 -6.39
C HIS A 275 -5.09 -11.73 -5.05
N ASP A 276 -4.57 -11.24 -3.92
CA ASP A 276 -4.99 -11.69 -2.59
C ASP A 276 -6.42 -11.22 -2.23
N ILE A 277 -6.87 -10.07 -2.74
CA ILE A 277 -8.17 -9.48 -2.40
C ILE A 277 -9.22 -9.58 -3.52
N MET A 278 -8.82 -9.69 -4.78
CA MET A 278 -9.74 -9.80 -5.93
C MET A 278 -9.91 -11.28 -6.32
N THR A 279 -10.46 -12.07 -5.40
CA THR A 279 -10.56 -13.54 -5.55
C THR A 279 -11.84 -14.01 -6.22
N VAL A 280 -12.77 -13.10 -6.50
CA VAL A 280 -14.05 -13.36 -7.16
C VAL A 280 -14.29 -12.39 -8.32
N PRO A 281 -15.04 -12.78 -9.37
CA PRO A 281 -15.28 -11.93 -10.53
C PRO A 281 -15.99 -10.61 -10.20
N GLU A 282 -16.78 -10.58 -9.14
CA GLU A 282 -17.50 -9.40 -8.65
C GLU A 282 -16.57 -8.31 -8.14
N ALA A 283 -15.35 -8.67 -7.69
CA ALA A 283 -14.34 -7.70 -7.28
C ALA A 283 -13.74 -6.93 -8.46
N GLY A 284 -13.90 -7.41 -9.69
CA GLY A 284 -13.40 -6.77 -10.90
C GLY A 284 -12.47 -7.65 -11.72
N GLU A 285 -11.44 -7.06 -12.35
CA GLU A 285 -10.54 -7.77 -13.26
C GLU A 285 -9.10 -7.29 -13.19
N LEU A 286 -8.15 -8.22 -13.16
CA LEU A 286 -6.72 -7.95 -13.30
C LEU A 286 -6.30 -8.21 -14.77
N VAL A 287 -5.90 -7.16 -15.45
CA VAL A 287 -5.52 -7.19 -16.87
C VAL A 287 -4.03 -7.41 -16.99
N ALA A 288 -3.62 -8.54 -17.57
CA ALA A 288 -2.21 -8.92 -17.69
C ALA A 288 -1.40 -8.00 -18.60
N THR A 289 -2.06 -7.37 -19.58
CA THR A 289 -1.42 -6.44 -20.49
C THR A 289 -1.48 -5.00 -19.95
N ARG A 290 -0.68 -4.11 -20.56
CA ARG A 290 -0.76 -2.67 -20.32
C ARG A 290 -1.33 -1.93 -21.55
N GLU A 291 -2.14 -2.64 -22.32
CA GLU A 291 -2.80 -2.07 -23.49
C GLU A 291 -4.11 -1.39 -23.09
N ALA A 292 -4.28 -0.15 -23.53
CA ALA A 292 -5.47 0.64 -23.22
C ALA A 292 -6.77 -0.02 -23.71
N ALA A 293 -6.71 -0.74 -24.83
CA ALA A 293 -7.84 -1.44 -25.39
C ALA A 293 -8.28 -2.63 -24.53
N ASP A 294 -7.34 -3.34 -23.92
CA ASP A 294 -7.63 -4.47 -23.03
C ASP A 294 -8.27 -3.98 -21.72
N LEU A 295 -7.69 -2.92 -21.13
CA LEU A 295 -8.27 -2.27 -19.95
C LEU A 295 -9.67 -1.72 -20.24
N ALA A 296 -9.88 -1.12 -21.41
CA ALA A 296 -11.18 -0.59 -21.81
C ALA A 296 -12.23 -1.69 -21.92
N ARG A 297 -11.90 -2.84 -22.54
CA ARG A 297 -12.80 -4.00 -22.60
C ARG A 297 -13.13 -4.52 -21.21
N ALA A 298 -12.13 -4.65 -20.33
CA ALA A 298 -12.32 -5.10 -18.95
C ALA A 298 -13.26 -4.13 -18.18
N VAL A 299 -13.04 -2.82 -18.30
CA VAL A 299 -13.91 -1.81 -17.65
C VAL A 299 -15.34 -1.93 -18.11
N VAL A 300 -15.58 -2.01 -19.42
CA VAL A 300 -16.94 -2.13 -19.98
C VAL A 300 -17.59 -3.45 -19.58
N GLU A 301 -16.83 -4.56 -19.56
CA GLU A 301 -17.35 -5.86 -19.16
C GLU A 301 -17.71 -5.91 -17.67
N VAL A 302 -16.84 -5.39 -16.81
CA VAL A 302 -17.09 -5.29 -15.36
C VAL A 302 -18.34 -4.44 -15.09
N ALA A 303 -18.44 -3.27 -15.73
CA ALA A 303 -19.60 -2.39 -15.56
C ALA A 303 -20.93 -3.03 -16.02
N ARG A 304 -20.91 -3.84 -17.09
CA ARG A 304 -22.09 -4.56 -17.59
C ARG A 304 -22.64 -5.60 -16.62
N ARG A 305 -21.83 -6.09 -15.69
CA ARG A 305 -22.28 -7.03 -14.65
C ARG A 305 -23.21 -6.37 -13.63
N GLY A 306 -23.24 -5.03 -13.61
CA GLY A 306 -23.96 -4.24 -12.60
C GLY A 306 -23.24 -4.16 -11.27
N PRO A 307 -23.81 -3.45 -10.29
CA PRO A 307 -23.20 -3.26 -8.99
C PRO A 307 -23.10 -4.59 -8.23
N PRO A 308 -21.91 -4.95 -7.73
CA PRO A 308 -21.73 -6.17 -6.93
C PRO A 308 -22.38 -6.05 -5.55
N PRO A 309 -22.72 -7.18 -4.88
CA PRO A 309 -23.15 -7.17 -3.49
C PRO A 309 -22.08 -6.53 -2.58
N LEU A 310 -22.47 -5.53 -1.80
CA LEU A 310 -21.55 -4.77 -0.97
C LEU A 310 -20.88 -5.64 0.11
N ASP A 311 -21.66 -6.49 0.76
CA ASP A 311 -21.20 -7.42 1.79
C ASP A 311 -20.17 -8.44 1.26
N LEU A 312 -20.35 -8.88 0.02
CA LEU A 312 -19.37 -9.75 -0.65
C LEU A 312 -18.02 -9.04 -0.78
N LEU A 313 -17.99 -7.81 -1.32
CA LEU A 313 -16.75 -7.06 -1.51
C LEU A 313 -16.11 -6.67 -0.17
N GLN A 314 -16.89 -6.27 0.80
CA GLN A 314 -16.40 -5.98 2.16
C GLN A 314 -15.82 -7.23 2.82
N GLY A 315 -16.42 -8.40 2.62
CA GLY A 315 -15.89 -9.68 3.10
C GLY A 315 -14.48 -10.00 2.58
N LEU A 316 -14.17 -9.63 1.33
CA LEU A 316 -12.84 -9.84 0.73
C LEU A 316 -11.72 -9.06 1.43
N ILE A 317 -12.05 -7.91 2.03
CA ILE A 317 -11.10 -6.98 2.62
C ILE A 317 -11.19 -6.90 4.15
N ALA A 318 -12.09 -7.65 4.80
CA ALA A 318 -12.29 -7.60 6.25
C ALA A 318 -11.01 -7.89 7.05
N HIS A 319 -10.13 -8.73 6.53
CA HIS A 319 -8.85 -9.05 7.14
C HIS A 319 -7.84 -7.88 7.13
N LEU A 320 -8.15 -6.78 6.42
CA LEU A 320 -7.34 -5.55 6.37
C LEU A 320 -7.76 -4.52 7.43
N GLU A 321 -8.79 -4.81 8.22
CA GLU A 321 -9.19 -3.95 9.33
C GLU A 321 -8.04 -3.78 10.33
N PRO A 322 -7.86 -2.56 10.89
CA PRO A 322 -6.72 -2.25 11.73
C PRO A 322 -6.56 -3.15 12.95
N ALA A 323 -7.66 -3.54 13.61
CA ALA A 323 -7.63 -4.44 14.76
C ALA A 323 -7.23 -5.86 14.34
N VAL A 324 -7.79 -6.36 13.22
CA VAL A 324 -7.49 -7.69 12.68
C VAL A 324 -6.03 -7.78 12.24
N CYS A 325 -5.54 -6.79 11.49
CA CYS A 325 -4.12 -6.72 11.12
C CYS A 325 -3.22 -6.70 12.36
N ALA A 326 -3.55 -5.86 13.36
CA ALA A 326 -2.73 -5.73 14.56
C ALA A 326 -2.66 -7.05 15.33
N GLN A 327 -3.77 -7.79 15.45
CA GLN A 327 -3.82 -9.09 16.10
C GLN A 327 -2.99 -10.13 15.31
N ALA A 328 -3.13 -10.19 14.00
CA ALA A 328 -2.34 -11.09 13.16
C ALA A 328 -0.83 -10.89 13.33
N TYR A 329 -0.38 -9.64 13.51
CA TYR A 329 1.02 -9.36 13.85
C TYR A 329 1.40 -9.90 15.22
N LEU A 330 0.55 -9.72 16.25
CA LEU A 330 0.82 -10.22 17.60
C LEU A 330 0.91 -11.75 17.63
N ASP A 331 -0.06 -12.42 17.01
CA ASP A 331 -0.09 -13.89 16.93
C ASP A 331 1.18 -14.44 16.28
N TRP A 332 1.64 -13.78 15.22
CA TRP A 332 2.88 -14.20 14.57
C TRP A 332 4.13 -13.83 15.37
N PHE A 333 4.15 -12.70 16.08
CA PHE A 333 5.25 -12.34 16.97
C PHE A 333 5.47 -13.40 18.06
N GLU A 334 4.39 -13.97 18.60
CA GLU A 334 4.47 -15.07 19.56
C GLU A 334 5.16 -16.30 18.96
N THR A 335 4.86 -16.63 17.69
CA THR A 335 5.55 -17.75 17.02
C THR A 335 7.04 -17.51 16.82
N VAL A 336 7.45 -16.26 16.57
CA VAL A 336 8.87 -15.89 16.40
C VAL A 336 9.60 -15.85 17.75
N LEU A 337 8.90 -15.54 18.84
CA LEU A 337 9.44 -15.51 20.20
C LEU A 337 9.58 -16.91 20.80
N ALA A 338 8.76 -17.86 20.37
CA ALA A 338 8.82 -19.24 20.87
C ALA A 338 10.22 -19.82 20.70
N PRO A 339 10.74 -20.55 21.70
CA PRO A 339 12.01 -21.26 21.55
C PRO A 339 11.88 -22.32 20.44
N ALA A 340 12.94 -22.42 19.61
CA ALA A 340 13.03 -23.39 18.52
C ALA A 340 13.14 -24.84 19.04
#